data_3e9aeac28dbfd6afca36980cdb37d718
#
_entry.id   3e9aeac28dbfd6afca36980cdb37d718
#
_cell.length_a   1.000
_cell.length_b   1.000
_cell.length_c   1.000
_cell.angle_alpha   90.00
_cell.angle_beta   90.00
_cell.angle_gamma   90.00
#
_symmetry.space_group_name_H-M   'P 1'
#
loop_
_entity.id
_entity.type
_entity.pdbx_description
1 polymer ?
#
loop_
_entity_poly.entity_id
_entity_poly.type
_entity_poly.pdbx_seq_one_letter_code
_entity_poly.pdbx_strand_id
1 'polypeptide(L)'
;AGNIRVYPINLEGIDISGHEIANRVRERIGKIPEARKFTVAGRNRWGSPVSISLMSKNLHELEEAKDYLMSRLTELPQLKDINENVALGKQEVRLKLKPKAYFLGLDESTIAQQVRQGFYGGQAQRLQEGRDELRVWVRYPKSDRMTLGQMENMKIKTAKGEFPLAELADYHLERGPVAINRYNGSREIRVEAETIDPMAPVPEILDQISRDIMPDVEAQFAGIRYEYQGQQKAGNEAMSKIVPYFSVAFLLIIFIMIIHFKSFNQTLIILAMIPLSMLGVFWGHGIHGKPLSLMSMWGMVALTGVIINDAIVFLSKYDSSLLEGRKVHDAIVEAGKLRLRPIILTTVTTSVGLFPIILEKSVQAQFLIPMAISLAYGVAIGTVFILIFFPVLIMLLNDVRVYLKHLWTGIRPEREDVEVAIILQKRRMKYEQNRNALITEVKE
;
A
#
# COMPACT_ATOMS: atom_id res chain seq x y z
N ALA A 1 3.76 -22.36 19.13
CA ALA A 1 2.93 -21.71 18.11
C ALA A 1 2.85 -22.60 16.89
N GLY A 2 1.66 -22.82 16.34
CA GLY A 2 1.42 -23.56 15.11
C GLY A 2 0.84 -22.65 14.05
N ASN A 3 1.18 -22.87 12.79
CA ASN A 3 0.59 -22.18 11.66
C ASN A 3 0.05 -23.25 10.70
N ILE A 4 -1.26 -23.20 10.45
CA ILE A 4 -1.92 -24.09 9.50
C ILE A 4 -2.30 -23.25 8.29
N ARG A 5 -1.75 -23.62 7.12
CA ARG A 5 -2.12 -23.01 5.86
C ARG A 5 -3.06 -23.92 5.11
N VAL A 6 -4.25 -23.41 4.84
CA VAL A 6 -5.27 -24.12 4.07
C VAL A 6 -5.24 -23.57 2.64
N TYR A 7 -5.02 -24.44 1.68
CA TYR A 7 -5.10 -24.11 0.26
C TYR A 7 -6.33 -24.81 -0.32
N PRO A 8 -7.37 -24.05 -0.74
CA PRO A 8 -8.49 -24.66 -1.43
C PRO A 8 -8.02 -25.32 -2.75
N ILE A 9 -8.45 -26.54 -3.00
CA ILE A 9 -7.98 -27.34 -4.16
C ILE A 9 -8.61 -26.82 -5.46
N ASN A 10 -9.80 -26.23 -5.39
CA ASN A 10 -10.49 -25.71 -6.58
C ASN A 10 -11.35 -24.51 -6.17
N LEU A 11 -10.94 -23.30 -6.57
CA LEU A 11 -11.72 -22.08 -6.37
C LEU A 11 -12.56 -21.73 -7.61
N GLU A 12 -12.35 -22.45 -8.72
CA GLU A 12 -13.13 -22.28 -9.94
C GLU A 12 -14.58 -22.77 -9.69
N GLY A 13 -15.52 -21.82 -9.69
CA GLY A 13 -16.93 -22.11 -9.45
C GLY A 13 -17.42 -21.95 -7.99
N ILE A 14 -16.56 -21.56 -7.05
CA ILE A 14 -16.96 -21.27 -5.67
C ILE A 14 -17.14 -19.76 -5.49
N ASP A 15 -18.36 -19.34 -5.28
CA ASP A 15 -18.77 -17.93 -5.09
C ASP A 15 -18.47 -17.37 -3.69
N ILE A 16 -17.41 -17.90 -3.02
CA ILE A 16 -17.07 -17.55 -1.64
C ILE A 16 -15.68 -16.91 -1.61
N SER A 17 -15.58 -15.72 -1.04
CA SER A 17 -14.30 -15.03 -0.86
C SER A 17 -13.41 -15.74 0.18
N GLY A 18 -12.09 -15.59 0.05
CA GLY A 18 -11.14 -16.13 1.04
C GLY A 18 -11.38 -15.61 2.46
N HIS A 19 -11.90 -14.38 2.60
CA HIS A 19 -12.29 -13.80 3.88
C HIS A 19 -13.56 -14.45 4.45
N GLU A 20 -14.53 -14.77 3.61
CA GLU A 20 -15.73 -15.48 4.03
C GLU A 20 -15.40 -16.90 4.49
N ILE A 21 -14.50 -17.60 3.76
CA ILE A 21 -13.98 -18.90 4.19
C ILE A 21 -13.32 -18.76 5.57
N ALA A 22 -12.47 -17.76 5.77
CA ALA A 22 -11.82 -17.52 7.04
C ALA A 22 -12.82 -17.25 8.17
N ASN A 23 -13.87 -16.45 7.92
CA ASN A 23 -14.91 -16.18 8.90
C ASN A 23 -15.68 -17.45 9.26
N ARG A 24 -16.13 -18.26 8.28
CA ARG A 24 -16.82 -19.54 8.51
C ARG A 24 -15.95 -20.55 9.27
N VAL A 25 -14.65 -20.60 8.95
CA VAL A 25 -13.68 -21.46 9.67
C VAL A 25 -13.55 -21.00 11.12
N ARG A 26 -13.46 -19.68 11.35
CA ARG A 26 -13.41 -19.09 12.69
C ARG A 26 -14.66 -19.42 13.50
N GLU A 27 -15.86 -19.23 12.95
CA GLU A 27 -17.11 -19.53 13.61
C GLU A 27 -17.20 -21.00 14.03
N ARG A 28 -16.74 -21.92 13.16
CA ARG A 28 -16.73 -23.35 13.47
C ARG A 28 -15.71 -23.77 14.52
N ILE A 29 -14.53 -23.13 14.56
CA ILE A 29 -13.50 -23.40 15.55
C ILE A 29 -13.91 -22.81 16.91
N GLY A 30 -14.58 -21.66 16.90
CA GLY A 30 -14.92 -20.92 18.12
C GLY A 30 -13.72 -20.36 18.85
N LYS A 31 -13.90 -20.04 20.14
CA LYS A 31 -12.79 -19.58 21.01
C LYS A 31 -11.99 -20.75 21.52
N ILE A 32 -10.67 -20.72 21.37
CA ILE A 32 -9.75 -21.70 21.96
C ILE A 32 -9.22 -21.07 23.26
N PRO A 33 -9.67 -21.53 24.45
CA PRO A 33 -9.33 -20.89 25.71
C PRO A 33 -7.82 -20.88 26.02
N GLU A 34 -7.10 -21.92 25.55
CA GLU A 34 -5.65 -22.07 25.75
C GLU A 34 -4.83 -21.25 24.73
N ALA A 35 -5.46 -20.78 23.66
CA ALA A 35 -4.78 -20.00 22.65
C ALA A 35 -4.70 -18.51 23.02
N ARG A 36 -3.52 -18.03 23.29
CA ARG A 36 -3.28 -16.62 23.59
C ARG A 36 -3.44 -15.72 22.37
N LYS A 37 -3.02 -16.19 21.20
CA LYS A 37 -3.20 -15.53 19.90
C LYS A 37 -3.84 -16.55 18.96
N PHE A 38 -5.01 -16.23 18.47
CA PHE A 38 -5.71 -17.01 17.48
C PHE A 38 -6.17 -16.08 16.36
N THR A 39 -5.64 -16.30 15.18
CA THR A 39 -5.97 -15.51 13.99
C THR A 39 -6.38 -16.44 12.88
N VAL A 40 -7.53 -16.16 12.29
CA VAL A 40 -8.00 -16.81 11.06
C VAL A 40 -8.19 -15.69 10.04
N ALA A 41 -7.23 -15.54 9.14
CA ALA A 41 -7.25 -14.45 8.15
C ALA A 41 -6.89 -14.98 6.77
N GLY A 42 -7.42 -14.33 5.76
CA GLY A 42 -6.90 -14.43 4.40
C GLY A 42 -5.49 -13.81 4.31
N ARG A 43 -4.72 -14.23 3.32
CA ARG A 43 -3.38 -13.64 3.10
C ARG A 43 -3.51 -12.21 2.63
N ASN A 44 -3.18 -11.25 3.47
CA ASN A 44 -3.03 -9.87 3.07
C ASN A 44 -1.59 -9.59 2.64
N ARG A 45 -1.41 -9.10 1.42
CA ARG A 45 -0.08 -8.87 0.81
C ARG A 45 0.61 -7.64 1.41
N TRP A 46 -0.15 -6.71 1.95
CA TRP A 46 0.30 -5.41 2.43
C TRP A 46 0.33 -5.28 3.95
N GLY A 47 0.11 -6.39 4.68
CA GLY A 47 -0.02 -6.41 6.12
C GLY A 47 -1.44 -6.18 6.62
N SER A 48 -1.61 -6.11 7.94
CA SER A 48 -2.92 -5.88 8.55
C SER A 48 -3.50 -4.51 8.19
N PRO A 49 -4.82 -4.40 8.00
CA PRO A 49 -5.50 -3.13 7.70
C PRO A 49 -5.22 -2.07 8.77
N VAL A 50 -5.33 -2.45 10.04
CA VAL A 50 -4.95 -1.62 11.17
C VAL A 50 -3.67 -2.18 11.77
N SER A 51 -2.63 -1.37 11.80
CA SER A 51 -1.33 -1.75 12.35
C SER A 51 -0.66 -0.51 12.92
N ILE A 52 -0.48 -0.46 14.23
CA ILE A 52 0.04 0.69 14.96
C ILE A 52 1.25 0.23 15.78
N SER A 53 2.41 0.79 15.48
CA SER A 53 3.63 0.59 16.26
C SER A 53 3.71 1.64 17.36
N LEU A 54 3.73 1.19 18.61
CA LEU A 54 4.05 2.01 19.78
C LEU A 54 5.54 1.87 20.08
N MET A 55 6.19 2.98 20.40
CA MET A 55 7.62 3.05 20.60
C MET A 55 7.95 3.84 21.88
N SER A 56 8.78 3.26 22.76
CA SER A 56 9.32 3.93 23.94
C SER A 56 10.70 3.38 24.32
N LYS A 57 11.40 4.12 25.15
CA LYS A 57 12.59 3.63 25.86
C LYS A 57 12.23 2.92 27.16
N ASN A 58 11.06 3.27 27.74
CA ASN A 58 10.54 2.67 28.95
C ASN A 58 9.61 1.50 28.61
N LEU A 59 9.99 0.27 29.00
CA LEU A 59 9.22 -0.93 28.70
C LEU A 59 7.88 -0.96 29.43
N HIS A 60 7.82 -0.55 30.69
CA HIS A 60 6.60 -0.58 31.51
C HIS A 60 5.52 0.33 30.92
N GLU A 61 5.89 1.56 30.61
CA GLU A 61 5.01 2.52 29.93
C GLU A 61 4.54 2.03 28.57
N LEU A 62 5.43 1.33 27.83
CA LEU A 62 5.10 0.76 26.51
C LEU A 62 4.08 -0.39 26.62
N GLU A 63 4.20 -1.24 27.65
CA GLU A 63 3.25 -2.32 27.90
C GLU A 63 1.89 -1.78 28.35
N GLU A 64 1.85 -0.79 29.23
CA GLU A 64 0.61 -0.15 29.67
C GLU A 64 -0.11 0.57 28.51
N ALA A 65 0.63 1.32 27.68
CA ALA A 65 0.07 1.98 26.52
C ALA A 65 -0.46 0.98 25.49
N LYS A 66 0.22 -0.14 25.30
CA LYS A 66 -0.25 -1.24 24.45
C LYS A 66 -1.57 -1.83 24.97
N ASP A 67 -1.65 -2.13 26.26
CA ASP A 67 -2.86 -2.70 26.88
C ASP A 67 -4.04 -1.71 26.79
N TYR A 68 -3.79 -0.43 27.01
CA TYR A 68 -4.77 0.62 26.81
C TYR A 68 -5.26 0.68 25.36
N LEU A 69 -4.33 0.74 24.40
CA LEU A 69 -4.68 0.78 22.96
C LEU A 69 -5.48 -0.45 22.56
N MET A 70 -5.07 -1.64 22.98
CA MET A 70 -5.79 -2.89 22.67
C MET A 70 -7.22 -2.90 23.23
N SER A 71 -7.41 -2.40 24.46
CA SER A 71 -8.73 -2.30 25.07
C SER A 71 -9.65 -1.37 24.28
N ARG A 72 -9.16 -0.19 23.90
CA ARG A 72 -9.91 0.80 23.11
C ARG A 72 -10.23 0.30 21.70
N LEU A 73 -9.28 -0.40 21.05
CA LEU A 73 -9.54 -1.00 19.73
C LEU A 73 -10.60 -2.11 19.80
N THR A 74 -10.70 -2.82 20.93
CA THR A 74 -11.71 -3.86 21.13
C THR A 74 -13.15 -3.30 21.20
N GLU A 75 -13.29 -2.02 21.55
CA GLU A 75 -14.58 -1.33 21.57
C GLU A 75 -15.09 -1.00 20.16
N LEU A 76 -14.23 -1.04 19.13
CA LEU A 76 -14.59 -0.74 17.76
C LEU A 76 -15.24 -1.98 17.09
N PRO A 77 -16.55 -1.92 16.76
CA PRO A 77 -17.27 -3.08 16.22
C PRO A 77 -16.83 -3.51 14.82
N GLN A 78 -16.05 -2.66 14.12
CA GLN A 78 -15.54 -2.96 12.79
C GLN A 78 -14.28 -3.85 12.81
N LEU A 79 -13.63 -3.97 13.98
CA LEU A 79 -12.36 -4.67 14.14
C LEU A 79 -12.52 -6.05 14.76
N LYS A 80 -11.62 -6.94 14.39
CA LYS A 80 -11.46 -8.28 14.95
C LYS A 80 -9.96 -8.63 15.01
N ASP A 81 -9.64 -9.72 15.72
CA ASP A 81 -8.26 -10.25 15.79
C ASP A 81 -7.22 -9.23 16.24
N ILE A 82 -7.58 -8.45 17.27
CA ILE A 82 -6.65 -7.49 17.87
C ILE A 82 -5.53 -8.25 18.57
N ASN A 83 -4.31 -8.09 18.07
CA ASN A 83 -3.14 -8.83 18.51
C ASN A 83 -1.93 -7.93 18.62
N GLU A 84 -0.97 -8.39 19.42
CA GLU A 84 0.36 -7.78 19.50
C GLU A 84 1.43 -8.64 18.79
N ASN A 85 2.51 -8.02 18.34
CA ASN A 85 3.64 -8.71 17.71
C ASN A 85 4.66 -9.28 18.72
N VAL A 86 4.48 -9.03 20.01
CA VAL A 86 5.35 -9.56 21.07
C VAL A 86 4.77 -10.85 21.61
N ALA A 87 5.44 -11.95 21.32
CA ALA A 87 5.10 -13.24 21.93
C ALA A 87 5.70 -13.32 23.32
N LEU A 88 4.88 -13.62 24.34
CA LEU A 88 5.41 -13.97 25.66
C LEU A 88 6.13 -15.31 25.58
N GLY A 89 7.31 -15.36 26.13
CA GLY A 89 8.14 -16.53 26.22
C GLY A 89 7.61 -17.61 27.17
N LYS A 90 8.40 -18.66 27.26
CA LYS A 90 8.20 -19.70 28.26
C LYS A 90 8.40 -19.08 29.65
N GLN A 91 7.84 -19.74 30.65
CA GLN A 91 8.18 -19.41 32.03
C GLN A 91 9.67 -19.66 32.26
N GLU A 92 10.34 -18.66 32.80
CA GLU A 92 11.74 -18.70 33.17
C GLU A 92 11.83 -18.66 34.69
N VAL A 93 12.77 -19.42 35.24
CA VAL A 93 13.11 -19.39 36.64
C VAL A 93 14.19 -18.34 36.82
N ARG A 94 13.84 -17.24 37.53
CA ARG A 94 14.79 -16.21 37.91
C ARG A 94 15.29 -16.49 39.32
N LEU A 95 16.60 -16.64 39.46
CA LEU A 95 17.25 -16.90 40.73
C LEU A 95 17.70 -15.59 41.36
N LYS A 96 17.52 -15.48 42.70
CA LYS A 96 18.04 -14.38 43.52
C LYS A 96 18.86 -14.99 44.63
N LEU A 97 20.17 -14.71 44.67
CA LEU A 97 21.07 -15.30 45.63
C LEU A 97 20.80 -14.84 47.07
N LYS A 98 20.89 -15.77 48.01
CA LYS A 98 20.89 -15.50 49.43
C LYS A 98 22.31 -15.17 49.90
N PRO A 99 22.47 -14.45 51.06
CA PRO A 99 23.79 -14.12 51.61
C PRO A 99 24.71 -15.31 51.76
N LYS A 100 24.16 -16.50 52.11
CA LYS A 100 24.91 -17.75 52.22
C LYS A 100 25.66 -18.14 50.95
N ALA A 101 25.06 -17.93 49.78
CA ALA A 101 25.71 -18.22 48.50
C ALA A 101 26.96 -17.38 48.29
N TYR A 102 26.88 -16.08 48.58
CA TYR A 102 28.02 -15.18 48.47
C TYR A 102 29.16 -15.56 49.43
N PHE A 103 28.85 -15.97 50.68
CA PHE A 103 29.88 -16.47 51.62
C PHE A 103 30.54 -17.76 51.16
N LEU A 104 29.89 -18.55 50.33
CA LEU A 104 30.43 -19.74 49.74
C LEU A 104 31.19 -19.50 48.41
N GLY A 105 31.28 -18.23 48.00
CA GLY A 105 31.98 -17.84 46.76
C GLY A 105 31.21 -18.17 45.50
N LEU A 106 29.89 -18.33 45.59
CA LEU A 106 29.05 -18.61 44.41
C LEU A 106 28.51 -17.33 43.79
N ASP A 107 28.47 -17.32 42.48
CA ASP A 107 27.79 -16.32 41.67
C ASP A 107 26.50 -16.89 41.07
N GLU A 108 25.65 -16.01 40.56
CA GLU A 108 24.38 -16.38 39.95
C GLU A 108 24.58 -17.32 38.74
N SER A 109 25.61 -17.07 37.92
CA SER A 109 25.88 -17.82 36.71
C SER A 109 26.28 -19.26 37.04
N THR A 110 27.06 -19.48 38.07
CA THR A 110 27.51 -20.82 38.55
C THR A 110 26.32 -21.65 39.01
N ILE A 111 25.40 -21.06 39.81
CA ILE A 111 24.21 -21.75 40.28
C ILE A 111 23.26 -22.03 39.11
N ALA A 112 22.99 -21.02 38.27
CA ALA A 112 22.13 -21.20 37.14
C ALA A 112 22.64 -22.26 36.14
N GLN A 113 23.97 -22.35 35.95
CA GLN A 113 24.59 -23.37 35.13
C GLN A 113 24.41 -24.78 35.71
N GLN A 114 24.59 -24.97 37.01
CA GLN A 114 24.39 -26.26 37.66
C GLN A 114 22.91 -26.70 37.59
N VAL A 115 21.97 -25.78 37.85
CA VAL A 115 20.54 -26.05 37.72
C VAL A 115 20.19 -26.43 36.29
N ARG A 116 20.70 -25.69 35.30
CA ARG A 116 20.49 -25.99 33.91
C ARG A 116 21.05 -27.37 33.51
N GLN A 117 22.26 -27.72 33.98
CA GLN A 117 22.86 -29.00 33.67
C GLN A 117 22.07 -30.17 34.29
N GLY A 118 21.53 -30.01 35.52
CA GLY A 118 20.70 -31.02 36.15
C GLY A 118 19.37 -31.25 35.42
N PHE A 119 18.66 -30.18 35.12
CA PHE A 119 17.29 -30.22 34.58
C PHE A 119 17.26 -30.39 33.05
N TYR A 120 18.00 -29.56 32.31
CA TYR A 120 18.05 -29.62 30.86
C TYR A 120 19.08 -30.62 30.35
N GLY A 121 20.24 -30.65 31.01
CA GLY A 121 21.37 -31.50 30.68
C GLY A 121 22.60 -30.68 30.29
N GLY A 122 23.77 -31.28 30.55
CA GLY A 122 25.07 -30.87 30.02
C GLY A 122 25.50 -31.77 28.89
N GLN A 123 25.97 -31.23 27.79
CA GLN A 123 26.57 -32.01 26.72
C GLN A 123 27.97 -32.39 27.15
N ALA A 124 28.14 -33.69 27.44
CA ALA A 124 29.43 -34.25 27.89
C ALA A 124 30.37 -34.53 26.72
N GLN A 125 29.84 -34.99 25.59
CA GLN A 125 30.64 -35.35 24.42
C GLN A 125 29.86 -35.17 23.12
N ARG A 126 30.59 -34.89 22.06
CA ARG A 126 30.10 -34.78 20.69
C ARG A 126 31.01 -35.63 19.80
N LEU A 127 30.44 -36.62 19.17
CA LEU A 127 31.12 -37.54 18.30
C LEU A 127 30.54 -37.46 16.89
N GLN A 128 31.41 -37.57 15.90
CA GLN A 128 31.01 -37.70 14.51
C GLN A 128 31.12 -39.16 14.11
N GLU A 129 30.01 -39.80 13.72
CA GLU A 129 29.98 -41.16 13.24
C GLU A 129 29.48 -41.16 11.78
N GLY A 130 30.40 -41.21 10.83
CA GLY A 130 30.09 -41.09 9.42
C GLY A 130 29.48 -39.70 9.10
N ARG A 131 28.21 -39.70 8.70
CA ARG A 131 27.43 -38.47 8.43
C ARG A 131 26.61 -37.98 9.63
N ASP A 132 26.50 -38.81 10.68
CA ASP A 132 25.65 -38.51 11.83
C ASP A 132 26.47 -37.94 12.98
N GLU A 133 25.87 -37.00 13.69
CA GLU A 133 26.41 -36.34 14.87
C GLU A 133 25.80 -36.95 16.13
N LEU A 134 26.60 -37.65 16.90
CA LEU A 134 26.20 -38.24 18.17
C LEU A 134 26.52 -37.28 19.32
N ARG A 135 25.51 -36.90 20.09
CA ARG A 135 25.65 -36.02 21.25
C ARG A 135 25.31 -36.75 22.53
N VAL A 136 26.29 -36.85 23.43
CA VAL A 136 26.08 -37.46 24.74
C VAL A 136 25.66 -36.37 25.73
N TRP A 137 24.45 -36.53 26.29
CA TRP A 137 23.88 -35.62 27.27
C TRP A 137 23.79 -36.26 28.64
N VAL A 138 24.26 -35.56 29.68
CA VAL A 138 24.15 -35.97 31.07
C VAL A 138 23.15 -35.03 31.77
N ARG A 139 22.15 -35.62 32.41
CA ARG A 139 21.09 -34.90 33.13
C ARG A 139 20.46 -35.80 34.19
N TYR A 140 19.73 -35.22 35.14
CA TYR A 140 18.99 -36.01 36.13
C TYR A 140 17.93 -36.91 35.46
N PRO A 141 17.58 -38.05 36.11
CA PRO A 141 16.47 -38.89 35.71
C PRO A 141 15.19 -38.08 35.57
N LYS A 142 14.26 -38.54 34.72
CA LYS A 142 13.01 -37.82 34.50
C LYS A 142 12.21 -37.64 35.80
N SER A 143 12.24 -38.63 36.68
CA SER A 143 11.62 -38.57 38.03
C SER A 143 12.07 -37.39 38.85
N ASP A 144 13.34 -36.97 38.75
CA ASP A 144 13.98 -36.02 39.62
C ASP A 144 14.02 -34.59 39.05
N ARG A 145 13.38 -34.36 37.91
CA ARG A 145 13.35 -33.06 37.22
C ARG A 145 11.96 -32.65 36.65
N MET A 146 10.88 -33.20 37.28
CA MET A 146 9.51 -32.91 36.80
C MET A 146 8.84 -31.78 37.53
N THR A 147 9.28 -31.43 38.73
CA THR A 147 8.64 -30.43 39.62
C THR A 147 9.63 -29.36 40.10
N LEU A 148 9.09 -28.18 40.46
CA LEU A 148 9.90 -27.10 41.06
C LEU A 148 10.44 -27.50 42.43
N GLY A 149 9.72 -28.31 43.24
CA GLY A 149 10.21 -28.80 44.50
C GLY A 149 11.45 -29.67 44.40
N GLN A 150 11.59 -30.41 43.28
CA GLN A 150 12.84 -31.17 43.00
C GLN A 150 14.01 -30.23 42.67
N MET A 151 13.73 -29.06 42.06
CA MET A 151 14.74 -28.01 41.85
C MET A 151 15.20 -27.40 43.20
N GLU A 152 14.29 -27.13 44.09
CA GLU A 152 14.62 -26.60 45.43
C GLU A 152 15.56 -27.52 46.23
N ASN A 153 15.32 -28.82 46.15
CA ASN A 153 16.10 -29.84 46.82
C ASN A 153 17.39 -30.27 46.09
N MET A 154 17.59 -29.73 44.88
CA MET A 154 18.79 -30.02 44.09
C MET A 154 20.05 -29.58 44.85
N LYS A 155 21.03 -30.43 44.96
CA LYS A 155 22.31 -30.13 45.58
C LYS A 155 23.24 -29.37 44.64
N ILE A 156 23.62 -28.17 45.05
CA ILE A 156 24.60 -27.32 44.37
C ILE A 156 25.99 -27.60 44.94
N LYS A 157 26.94 -27.92 44.08
CA LYS A 157 28.32 -28.15 44.45
C LYS A 157 29.06 -26.84 44.70
N THR A 158 29.75 -26.75 45.84
CA THR A 158 30.60 -25.63 46.21
C THR A 158 31.98 -26.13 46.67
N ALA A 159 32.94 -25.25 46.82
CA ALA A 159 34.27 -25.58 47.34
C ALA A 159 34.22 -26.12 48.79
N LYS A 160 33.13 -25.83 49.54
CA LYS A 160 32.96 -26.23 50.94
C LYS A 160 31.95 -27.36 51.16
N GLY A 161 31.50 -28.03 50.08
CA GLY A 161 30.52 -29.11 50.12
C GLY A 161 29.28 -28.88 49.24
N GLU A 162 28.28 -29.72 49.42
CA GLU A 162 27.03 -29.66 48.67
C GLU A 162 25.89 -29.10 49.52
N PHE A 163 25.14 -28.14 48.99
CA PHE A 163 24.04 -27.50 49.70
C PHE A 163 22.77 -27.50 48.83
N PRO A 164 21.56 -27.68 49.38
CA PRO A 164 20.33 -27.59 48.65
C PRO A 164 20.17 -26.18 48.01
N LEU A 165 19.60 -26.10 46.80
CA LEU A 165 19.37 -24.79 46.14
C LEU A 165 18.54 -23.86 47.00
N ALA A 166 17.54 -24.34 47.73
CA ALA A 166 16.68 -23.58 48.62
C ALA A 166 17.43 -22.81 49.71
N GLU A 167 18.62 -23.28 50.14
CA GLU A 167 19.46 -22.56 51.10
C GLU A 167 20.33 -21.48 50.46
N LEU A 168 20.54 -21.53 49.14
CA LEU A 168 21.46 -20.64 48.40
C LEU A 168 20.76 -19.58 47.58
N ALA A 169 19.54 -19.83 47.11
CA ALA A 169 18.79 -18.89 46.29
C ALA A 169 17.28 -18.99 46.51
N ASP A 170 16.62 -17.85 46.42
CA ASP A 170 15.19 -17.78 46.14
C ASP A 170 14.95 -17.75 44.66
N TYR A 171 13.77 -18.16 44.21
CA TYR A 171 13.40 -18.04 42.81
C TYR A 171 12.00 -17.50 42.64
N HIS A 172 11.77 -16.86 41.51
CA HIS A 172 10.44 -16.50 41.05
C HIS A 172 10.26 -16.90 39.58
N LEU A 173 9.02 -17.17 39.23
CA LEU A 173 8.65 -17.52 37.87
C LEU A 173 8.26 -16.26 37.11
N GLU A 174 8.95 -15.96 36.07
CA GLU A 174 8.70 -14.83 35.19
C GLU A 174 8.58 -15.32 33.73
N ARG A 175 7.83 -14.61 32.90
CA ARG A 175 7.83 -14.87 31.47
C ARG A 175 8.75 -13.88 30.79
N GLY A 176 9.85 -14.37 30.25
CA GLY A 176 10.76 -13.57 29.45
C GLY A 176 10.19 -13.21 28.08
N PRO A 177 10.68 -12.18 27.43
CA PRO A 177 10.33 -11.89 26.05
C PRO A 177 10.98 -12.89 25.09
N VAL A 178 10.23 -13.44 24.12
CA VAL A 178 10.78 -14.29 23.05
C VAL A 178 11.65 -13.50 22.10
N ALA A 179 11.24 -12.28 21.81
CA ALA A 179 11.93 -11.35 20.92
C ALA A 179 11.78 -9.92 21.42
N ILE A 180 12.79 -9.13 21.22
CA ILE A 180 12.77 -7.70 21.49
C ILE A 180 12.77 -7.01 20.12
N ASN A 181 11.60 -6.47 19.76
CA ASN A 181 11.48 -5.69 18.54
C ASN A 181 11.96 -4.26 18.78
N ARG A 182 12.69 -3.73 17.81
CA ARG A 182 13.15 -2.34 17.83
C ARG A 182 12.85 -1.69 16.50
N TYR A 183 12.38 -0.46 16.56
CA TYR A 183 12.14 0.39 15.42
C TYR A 183 12.73 1.79 15.69
N ASN A 184 13.53 2.30 14.77
CA ASN A 184 14.22 3.58 14.91
C ASN A 184 14.97 3.75 16.27
N GLY A 185 15.65 2.67 16.73
CA GLY A 185 16.44 2.68 17.96
C GLY A 185 15.65 2.57 19.27
N SER A 186 14.32 2.66 19.24
CA SER A 186 13.42 2.48 20.40
C SER A 186 12.84 1.06 20.42
N ARG A 187 12.42 0.57 21.60
CA ARG A 187 11.61 -0.65 21.69
C ARG A 187 10.27 -0.42 21.01
N GLU A 188 9.79 -1.42 20.30
CA GLU A 188 8.54 -1.42 19.54
C GLU A 188 7.62 -2.53 20.07
N ILE A 189 6.37 -2.17 20.31
CA ILE A 189 5.26 -3.13 20.38
C ILE A 189 4.26 -2.70 19.30
N ARG A 190 3.92 -3.63 18.41
CA ARG A 190 2.98 -3.38 17.33
C ARG A 190 1.65 -4.04 17.66
N VAL A 191 0.60 -3.23 17.63
CA VAL A 191 -0.77 -3.70 17.75
C VAL A 191 -1.36 -3.79 16.33
N GLU A 192 -1.92 -4.95 16.01
CA GLU A 192 -2.50 -5.26 14.71
C GLU A 192 -3.95 -5.69 14.88
N ALA A 193 -4.81 -5.26 13.97
CA ALA A 193 -6.20 -5.69 13.92
C ALA A 193 -6.65 -5.93 12.48
N GLU A 194 -7.57 -6.88 12.32
CA GLU A 194 -8.24 -7.16 11.05
C GLU A 194 -9.62 -6.53 11.03
N THR A 195 -10.14 -6.21 9.84
CA THR A 195 -11.51 -5.75 9.67
C THR A 195 -12.47 -6.95 9.58
N ILE A 196 -13.66 -6.82 10.16
CA ILE A 196 -14.72 -7.84 10.05
C ILE A 196 -15.16 -7.93 8.59
N ASP A 197 -15.46 -6.78 7.98
CA ASP A 197 -15.77 -6.67 6.57
C ASP A 197 -14.49 -6.36 5.77
N PRO A 198 -14.14 -7.19 4.78
CA PRO A 198 -13.01 -6.94 3.88
C PRO A 198 -13.15 -5.66 3.05
N MET A 199 -14.38 -5.19 2.89
CA MET A 199 -14.72 -3.97 2.12
C MET A 199 -14.82 -2.73 3.01
N ALA A 200 -14.60 -2.89 4.33
CA ALA A 200 -14.64 -1.76 5.26
C ALA A 200 -13.68 -0.64 4.82
N PRO A 201 -14.10 0.62 4.93
CA PRO A 201 -13.27 1.77 4.58
C PRO A 201 -12.17 1.97 5.62
N VAL A 202 -11.05 1.26 5.47
CA VAL A 202 -9.89 1.31 6.38
C VAL A 202 -9.44 2.74 6.69
N PRO A 203 -9.38 3.68 5.71
CA PRO A 203 -9.01 5.07 6.01
C PRO A 203 -9.92 5.74 7.06
N GLU A 204 -11.24 5.49 7.01
CA GLU A 204 -12.18 6.07 7.96
C GLU A 204 -11.99 5.49 9.38
N ILE A 205 -11.72 4.19 9.47
CA ILE A 205 -11.39 3.52 10.74
C ILE A 205 -10.11 4.10 11.34
N LEU A 206 -9.07 4.28 10.54
CA LEU A 206 -7.80 4.88 10.98
C LEU A 206 -7.97 6.34 11.38
N ASP A 207 -8.80 7.08 10.68
CA ASP A 207 -9.17 8.45 11.02
C ASP A 207 -9.92 8.53 12.36
N GLN A 208 -10.83 7.59 12.62
CA GLN A 208 -11.51 7.46 13.91
C GLN A 208 -10.52 7.14 15.03
N ILE A 209 -9.63 6.17 14.82
CA ILE A 209 -8.58 5.83 15.79
C ILE A 209 -7.69 7.05 16.09
N SER A 210 -7.31 7.78 15.04
CA SER A 210 -6.44 8.97 15.17
C SER A 210 -7.11 10.12 15.93
N ARG A 211 -8.43 10.29 15.79
CA ARG A 211 -9.17 11.36 16.46
C ARG A 211 -9.61 11.01 17.88
N ASP A 212 -10.06 9.76 18.09
CA ASP A 212 -10.78 9.38 19.30
C ASP A 212 -9.93 8.58 20.29
N ILE A 213 -8.85 7.92 19.83
CA ILE A 213 -8.04 7.03 20.67
C ILE A 213 -6.62 7.54 20.85
N MET A 214 -5.96 7.96 19.78
CA MET A 214 -4.54 8.32 19.85
C MET A 214 -4.25 9.56 20.72
N PRO A 215 -5.10 10.61 20.78
CA PRO A 215 -4.91 11.72 21.69
C PRO A 215 -4.92 11.31 23.17
N ASP A 216 -5.76 10.33 23.54
CA ASP A 216 -5.80 9.79 24.90
C ASP A 216 -4.51 9.02 25.22
N VAL A 217 -3.98 8.25 24.27
CA VAL A 217 -2.70 7.54 24.43
C VAL A 217 -1.55 8.54 24.64
N GLU A 218 -1.48 9.61 23.84
CA GLU A 218 -0.46 10.66 23.99
C GLU A 218 -0.59 11.42 25.31
N ALA A 219 -1.81 11.69 25.75
CA ALA A 219 -2.06 12.42 27.01
C ALA A 219 -1.69 11.59 28.25
N GLN A 220 -1.95 10.28 28.23
CA GLN A 220 -1.69 9.39 29.36
C GLN A 220 -0.24 8.90 29.38
N PHE A 221 0.41 8.75 28.26
CA PHE A 221 1.73 8.13 28.09
C PHE A 221 2.68 9.06 27.32
N ALA A 222 3.19 10.08 28.01
CA ALA A 222 4.00 11.15 27.38
C ALA A 222 5.32 10.66 26.73
N GLY A 223 5.84 9.49 27.12
CA GLY A 223 7.05 8.86 26.55
C GLY A 223 6.79 7.99 25.33
N ILE A 224 5.54 7.83 24.91
CA ILE A 224 5.17 6.99 23.77
C ILE A 224 5.18 7.81 22.47
N ARG A 225 5.80 7.23 21.45
CA ARG A 225 5.63 7.65 20.07
C ARG A 225 4.93 6.54 19.30
N TYR A 226 4.10 6.89 18.34
CA TYR A 226 3.45 5.90 17.50
C TYR A 226 3.65 6.17 16.00
N GLU A 227 3.50 5.13 15.22
CA GLU A 227 3.53 5.20 13.75
C GLU A 227 2.57 4.15 13.17
N TYR A 228 1.77 4.56 12.21
CA TYR A 228 0.95 3.63 11.45
C TYR A 228 1.84 2.78 10.55
N GLN A 229 1.58 1.47 10.55
CA GLN A 229 2.32 0.47 9.78
C GLN A 229 1.36 -0.29 8.82
N GLY A 230 1.79 -1.43 8.30
CA GLY A 230 0.94 -2.28 7.46
C GLY A 230 0.50 -1.59 6.16
N GLN A 231 -0.78 -1.72 5.83
CA GLN A 231 -1.34 -1.16 4.59
C GLN A 231 -1.21 0.36 4.51
N GLN A 232 -1.41 1.07 5.63
CA GLN A 232 -1.35 2.53 5.65
C GLN A 232 0.06 3.02 5.32
N LYS A 233 1.08 2.44 5.91
CA LYS A 233 2.47 2.78 5.61
C LYS A 233 2.82 2.49 4.16
N ALA A 234 2.49 1.29 3.67
CA ALA A 234 2.73 0.91 2.28
C ALA A 234 2.03 1.86 1.30
N GLY A 235 0.79 2.27 1.62
CA GLY A 235 0.05 3.26 0.86
C GLY A 235 0.73 4.64 0.86
N ASN A 236 1.10 5.14 2.02
CA ASN A 236 1.77 6.43 2.17
C ASN A 236 3.13 6.47 1.48
N GLU A 237 3.93 5.40 1.61
CA GLU A 237 5.22 5.28 0.92
C GLU A 237 5.06 5.22 -0.60
N ALA A 238 4.04 4.52 -1.10
CA ALA A 238 3.73 4.50 -2.52
C ALA A 238 3.31 5.88 -3.01
N MET A 239 2.41 6.56 -2.28
CA MET A 239 1.95 7.91 -2.63
C MET A 239 3.08 8.95 -2.59
N SER A 240 3.93 8.91 -1.58
CA SER A 240 5.08 9.82 -1.46
C SER A 240 6.05 9.69 -2.64
N LYS A 241 6.07 8.55 -3.32
CA LYS A 241 6.87 8.31 -4.53
C LYS A 241 6.10 8.63 -5.82
N ILE A 242 4.84 8.18 -5.91
CA ILE A 242 4.03 8.37 -7.12
C ILE A 242 3.81 9.85 -7.41
N VAL A 243 3.43 10.65 -6.41
CA VAL A 243 3.08 12.07 -6.61
C VAL A 243 4.22 12.87 -7.25
N PRO A 244 5.47 12.86 -6.73
CA PRO A 244 6.53 13.64 -7.35
C PRO A 244 6.93 13.12 -8.74
N TYR A 245 7.01 11.80 -8.93
CA TYR A 245 7.36 11.25 -10.25
C TYR A 245 6.28 11.48 -11.29
N PHE A 246 5.01 11.33 -10.91
CA PHE A 246 3.89 11.66 -11.79
C PHE A 246 3.87 13.14 -12.13
N SER A 247 4.11 14.03 -11.17
CA SER A 247 4.16 15.48 -11.42
C SER A 247 5.25 15.84 -12.43
N VAL A 248 6.46 15.28 -12.29
CA VAL A 248 7.55 15.48 -13.25
C VAL A 248 7.17 14.96 -14.64
N ALA A 249 6.65 13.72 -14.72
CA ALA A 249 6.20 13.14 -15.99
C ALA A 249 5.07 13.97 -16.63
N PHE A 250 4.12 14.45 -15.83
CA PHE A 250 3.02 15.27 -16.30
C PHE A 250 3.49 16.63 -16.84
N LEU A 251 4.42 17.30 -16.17
CA LEU A 251 5.05 18.52 -16.66
C LEU A 251 5.81 18.28 -17.97
N LEU A 252 6.50 17.16 -18.08
CA LEU A 252 7.21 16.78 -19.30
C LEU A 252 6.25 16.52 -20.46
N ILE A 253 5.12 15.86 -20.19
CA ILE A 253 4.03 15.69 -21.19
C ILE A 253 3.51 17.03 -21.65
N ILE A 254 3.19 17.97 -20.72
CA ILE A 254 2.74 19.33 -21.05
C ILE A 254 3.79 20.03 -21.94
N PHE A 255 5.05 19.95 -21.57
CA PHE A 255 6.13 20.57 -22.32
C PHE A 255 6.24 20.02 -23.75
N ILE A 256 6.21 18.69 -23.91
CA ILE A 256 6.22 18.04 -25.23
C ILE A 256 5.01 18.47 -26.06
N MET A 257 3.81 18.53 -25.45
CA MET A 257 2.59 18.92 -26.13
C MET A 257 2.64 20.38 -26.59
N ILE A 258 3.17 21.29 -25.76
CA ILE A 258 3.34 22.70 -26.14
C ILE A 258 4.30 22.82 -27.33
N ILE A 259 5.39 22.06 -27.37
CA ILE A 259 6.33 22.06 -28.48
C ILE A 259 5.65 21.49 -29.75
N HIS A 260 4.89 20.41 -29.60
CA HIS A 260 4.23 19.72 -30.72
C HIS A 260 3.18 20.60 -31.37
N PHE A 261 2.25 21.14 -30.59
CA PHE A 261 1.15 21.98 -31.09
C PHE A 261 1.52 23.46 -31.20
N LYS A 262 2.67 23.88 -30.63
CA LYS A 262 3.09 25.28 -30.55
C LYS A 262 2.03 26.21 -29.97
N SER A 263 1.16 25.66 -29.11
CA SER A 263 0.01 26.33 -28.51
C SER A 263 -0.25 25.85 -27.09
N PHE A 264 -0.15 26.75 -26.13
CA PHE A 264 -0.52 26.48 -24.74
C PHE A 264 -2.02 26.17 -24.60
N ASN A 265 -2.87 26.92 -25.31
CA ASN A 265 -4.32 26.76 -25.19
C ASN A 265 -4.83 25.43 -25.75
N GLN A 266 -4.25 24.93 -26.85
CA GLN A 266 -4.59 23.59 -27.38
C GLN A 266 -4.16 22.49 -26.41
N THR A 267 -2.99 22.62 -25.80
CA THR A 267 -2.53 21.71 -24.73
C THR A 267 -3.51 21.72 -23.56
N LEU A 268 -3.97 22.88 -23.12
CA LEU A 268 -4.90 23.01 -22.00
C LEU A 268 -6.24 22.29 -22.25
N ILE A 269 -6.78 22.35 -23.47
CA ILE A 269 -8.01 21.62 -23.82
C ILE A 269 -7.81 20.12 -23.75
N ILE A 270 -6.66 19.61 -24.22
CA ILE A 270 -6.34 18.18 -24.12
C ILE A 270 -6.28 17.76 -22.65
N LEU A 271 -5.61 18.54 -21.82
CA LEU A 271 -5.52 18.27 -20.38
C LEU A 271 -6.87 18.31 -19.66
N ALA A 272 -7.81 19.13 -20.14
CA ALA A 272 -9.17 19.18 -19.59
C ALA A 272 -9.94 17.85 -19.79
N MET A 273 -9.54 17.00 -20.72
CA MET A 273 -10.16 15.67 -20.90
C MET A 273 -9.83 14.70 -19.77
N ILE A 274 -8.71 14.90 -19.05
CA ILE A 274 -8.29 14.00 -17.97
C ILE A 274 -9.30 14.00 -16.82
N PRO A 275 -9.64 15.15 -16.18
CA PRO A 275 -10.63 15.14 -15.11
C PRO A 275 -12.02 14.68 -15.56
N LEU A 276 -12.39 14.94 -16.81
CA LEU A 276 -13.65 14.44 -17.35
C LEU A 276 -13.66 12.90 -17.48
N SER A 277 -12.54 12.29 -17.90
CA SER A 277 -12.43 10.83 -17.95
C SER A 277 -12.46 10.18 -16.56
N MET A 278 -12.02 10.89 -15.50
CA MET A 278 -12.09 10.39 -14.13
C MET A 278 -13.53 10.18 -13.63
N LEU A 279 -14.52 10.86 -14.21
CA LEU A 279 -15.94 10.56 -13.93
C LEU A 279 -16.24 9.08 -14.22
N GLY A 280 -15.66 8.54 -15.29
CA GLY A 280 -15.79 7.10 -15.61
C GLY A 280 -15.18 6.21 -14.54
N VAL A 281 -14.05 6.60 -13.97
CA VAL A 281 -13.41 5.86 -12.88
C VAL A 281 -14.33 5.80 -11.66
N PHE A 282 -14.86 6.96 -11.22
CA PHE A 282 -15.75 7.01 -10.05
C PHE A 282 -17.04 6.20 -10.29
N TRP A 283 -17.64 6.30 -11.46
CA TRP A 283 -18.82 5.50 -11.81
C TRP A 283 -18.52 4.01 -11.84
N GLY A 284 -17.40 3.61 -12.45
CA GLY A 284 -16.98 2.21 -12.50
C GLY A 284 -16.80 1.62 -11.10
N HIS A 285 -16.12 2.32 -10.21
CA HIS A 285 -15.96 1.90 -8.82
C HIS A 285 -17.28 1.85 -8.06
N GLY A 286 -18.18 2.83 -8.28
CA GLY A 286 -19.52 2.84 -7.69
C GLY A 286 -20.38 1.68 -8.15
N ILE A 287 -20.41 1.36 -9.46
CA ILE A 287 -21.17 0.23 -10.02
C ILE A 287 -20.72 -1.12 -9.43
N HIS A 288 -19.39 -1.28 -9.28
CA HIS A 288 -18.83 -2.53 -8.75
C HIS A 288 -18.73 -2.59 -7.23
N GLY A 289 -19.10 -1.53 -6.50
CA GLY A 289 -19.00 -1.46 -5.03
C GLY A 289 -17.56 -1.62 -4.53
N LYS A 290 -16.55 -1.26 -5.33
CA LYS A 290 -15.13 -1.38 -4.96
C LYS A 290 -14.58 -0.03 -4.54
N PRO A 291 -13.94 0.09 -3.36
CA PRO A 291 -13.32 1.35 -2.95
C PRO A 291 -12.14 1.72 -3.86
N LEU A 292 -11.86 3.02 -3.95
CA LEU A 292 -10.64 3.49 -4.57
C LEU A 292 -9.43 3.01 -3.77
N SER A 293 -8.47 2.43 -4.46
CA SER A 293 -7.29 1.83 -3.87
C SER A 293 -6.01 2.34 -4.55
N LEU A 294 -4.86 1.98 -4.02
CA LEU A 294 -3.57 2.25 -4.68
C LEU A 294 -3.54 1.71 -6.12
N MET A 295 -4.16 0.55 -6.36
CA MET A 295 -4.26 -0.03 -7.70
C MET A 295 -5.15 0.78 -8.63
N SER A 296 -6.25 1.36 -8.11
CA SER A 296 -7.08 2.29 -8.88
C SER A 296 -6.28 3.50 -9.36
N MET A 297 -5.37 4.01 -8.53
CA MET A 297 -4.51 5.14 -8.89
C MET A 297 -3.53 4.79 -10.03
N TRP A 298 -2.96 3.60 -10.02
CA TRP A 298 -2.18 3.11 -11.16
C TRP A 298 -3.01 3.03 -12.44
N GLY A 299 -4.27 2.59 -12.32
CA GLY A 299 -5.22 2.63 -13.43
C GLY A 299 -5.49 4.04 -13.95
N MET A 300 -5.64 5.04 -13.06
CA MET A 300 -5.83 6.45 -13.44
C MET A 300 -4.60 7.05 -14.12
N VAL A 301 -3.38 6.68 -13.70
CA VAL A 301 -2.14 7.10 -14.37
C VAL A 301 -2.09 6.55 -15.80
N ALA A 302 -2.41 5.26 -15.98
CA ALA A 302 -2.46 4.64 -17.30
C ALA A 302 -3.57 5.26 -18.18
N LEU A 303 -4.75 5.51 -17.61
CA LEU A 303 -5.87 6.20 -18.25
C LEU A 303 -5.46 7.55 -18.81
N THR A 304 -4.70 8.34 -18.04
CA THR A 304 -4.22 9.66 -18.46
C THR A 304 -3.45 9.57 -19.79
N GLY A 305 -2.57 8.58 -19.94
CA GLY A 305 -1.82 8.36 -21.18
C GLY A 305 -2.70 8.02 -22.38
N VAL A 306 -3.71 7.17 -22.18
CA VAL A 306 -4.66 6.77 -23.25
C VAL A 306 -5.49 7.97 -23.71
N ILE A 307 -6.06 8.73 -22.77
CA ILE A 307 -6.90 9.90 -23.07
C ILE A 307 -6.11 11.00 -23.80
N ILE A 308 -4.89 11.27 -23.35
CA ILE A 308 -4.01 12.24 -24.01
C ILE A 308 -3.71 11.78 -25.46
N ASN A 309 -3.38 10.52 -25.65
CA ASN A 309 -3.10 9.97 -26.98
C ASN A 309 -4.28 10.16 -27.94
N ASP A 310 -5.48 9.82 -27.51
CA ASP A 310 -6.68 9.94 -28.35
C ASP A 310 -7.01 11.39 -28.69
N ALA A 311 -6.85 12.31 -27.72
CA ALA A 311 -7.06 13.73 -27.90
C ALA A 311 -6.00 14.37 -28.85
N ILE A 312 -4.72 13.96 -28.75
CA ILE A 312 -3.64 14.41 -29.65
C ILE A 312 -3.95 14.02 -31.08
N VAL A 313 -4.36 12.76 -31.29
CA VAL A 313 -4.65 12.22 -32.63
C VAL A 313 -5.86 12.95 -33.25
N PHE A 314 -6.88 13.28 -32.44
CA PHE A 314 -8.02 14.09 -32.89
C PHE A 314 -7.58 15.50 -33.31
N LEU A 315 -6.85 16.19 -32.44
CA LEU A 315 -6.42 17.58 -32.67
C LEU A 315 -5.46 17.67 -33.87
N SER A 316 -4.54 16.73 -34.02
CA SER A 316 -3.62 16.68 -35.18
C SER A 316 -4.38 16.52 -36.50
N LYS A 317 -5.47 15.75 -36.52
CA LYS A 317 -6.30 15.65 -37.72
C LYS A 317 -7.09 16.92 -37.99
N TYR A 318 -7.59 17.58 -36.94
CA TYR A 318 -8.22 18.91 -37.07
C TYR A 318 -7.27 19.93 -37.67
N ASP A 319 -6.06 20.05 -37.13
CA ASP A 319 -5.04 20.98 -37.65
C ASP A 319 -4.66 20.65 -39.10
N SER A 320 -4.53 19.37 -39.47
CA SER A 320 -4.29 18.95 -40.85
C SER A 320 -5.42 19.37 -41.79
N SER A 321 -6.68 19.19 -41.39
CA SER A 321 -7.85 19.58 -42.22
C SER A 321 -7.95 21.10 -42.38
N LEU A 322 -7.53 21.90 -41.39
CA LEU A 322 -7.41 23.35 -41.52
C LEU A 322 -6.34 23.75 -42.53
N LEU A 323 -5.18 23.06 -42.54
CA LEU A 323 -4.10 23.31 -43.45
C LEU A 323 -4.46 22.92 -44.91
N GLU A 324 -5.42 22.03 -45.09
CA GLU A 324 -6.03 21.67 -46.37
C GLU A 324 -7.02 22.76 -46.88
N GLY A 325 -7.24 23.85 -46.11
CA GLY A 325 -8.09 24.99 -46.48
C GLY A 325 -9.56 24.83 -46.09
N ARG A 326 -9.91 23.86 -45.23
CA ARG A 326 -11.29 23.70 -44.72
C ARG A 326 -11.63 24.75 -43.68
N LYS A 327 -12.92 25.14 -43.61
CA LYS A 327 -13.42 25.98 -42.55
C LYS A 327 -13.36 25.29 -41.17
N VAL A 328 -13.23 26.05 -40.08
CA VAL A 328 -13.12 25.51 -38.72
C VAL A 328 -14.18 24.47 -38.41
N HIS A 329 -15.45 24.76 -38.70
CA HIS A 329 -16.56 23.83 -38.45
C HIS A 329 -16.39 22.50 -39.26
N ASP A 330 -16.08 22.61 -40.52
CA ASP A 330 -15.95 21.44 -41.43
C ASP A 330 -14.73 20.60 -41.05
N ALA A 331 -13.62 21.25 -40.64
CA ALA A 331 -12.41 20.59 -40.14
C ALA A 331 -12.65 19.79 -38.88
N ILE A 332 -13.45 20.33 -37.93
CA ILE A 332 -13.84 19.60 -36.72
C ILE A 332 -14.71 18.39 -37.04
N VAL A 333 -15.73 18.57 -37.85
CA VAL A 333 -16.65 17.48 -38.28
C VAL A 333 -15.89 16.39 -39.01
N GLU A 334 -14.99 16.76 -39.90
CA GLU A 334 -14.15 15.80 -40.61
C GLU A 334 -13.21 15.04 -39.69
N ALA A 335 -12.50 15.74 -38.77
CA ALA A 335 -11.66 15.11 -37.76
C ALA A 335 -12.47 14.11 -36.95
N GLY A 336 -13.68 14.49 -36.51
CA GLY A 336 -14.59 13.60 -35.80
C GLY A 336 -14.97 12.36 -36.60
N LYS A 337 -15.40 12.54 -37.85
CA LYS A 337 -15.78 11.41 -38.75
C LYS A 337 -14.64 10.44 -38.98
N LEU A 338 -13.45 10.94 -39.28
CA LEU A 338 -12.28 10.10 -39.58
C LEU A 338 -11.70 9.41 -38.34
N ARG A 339 -11.85 10.01 -37.17
CA ARG A 339 -11.32 9.48 -35.91
C ARG A 339 -12.33 8.65 -35.12
N LEU A 340 -13.62 8.75 -35.40
CA LEU A 340 -14.68 8.01 -34.72
C LEU A 340 -14.39 6.52 -34.66
N ARG A 341 -14.14 5.92 -35.84
CA ARG A 341 -13.91 4.46 -35.92
C ARG A 341 -12.64 4.00 -35.21
N PRO A 342 -11.44 4.60 -35.41
CA PRO A 342 -10.24 4.23 -34.68
C PRO A 342 -10.40 4.37 -33.16
N ILE A 343 -10.94 5.49 -32.67
CA ILE A 343 -11.10 5.77 -31.24
C ILE A 343 -12.10 4.78 -30.61
N ILE A 344 -13.25 4.53 -31.22
CA ILE A 344 -14.22 3.54 -30.71
C ILE A 344 -13.59 2.14 -30.71
N LEU A 345 -12.83 1.78 -31.74
CA LEU A 345 -12.20 0.47 -31.80
C LEU A 345 -11.18 0.28 -30.66
N THR A 346 -10.32 1.26 -30.42
CA THR A 346 -9.35 1.21 -29.30
C THR A 346 -10.05 1.16 -27.95
N THR A 347 -11.11 1.94 -27.76
CA THR A 347 -11.93 1.94 -26.53
C THR A 347 -12.57 0.57 -26.29
N VAL A 348 -13.25 0.03 -27.30
CA VAL A 348 -13.93 -1.27 -27.18
C VAL A 348 -12.92 -2.38 -26.91
N THR A 349 -11.82 -2.43 -27.64
CA THR A 349 -10.80 -3.47 -27.45
C THR A 349 -10.14 -3.38 -26.07
N THR A 350 -9.87 -2.17 -25.56
CA THR A 350 -9.29 -1.96 -24.23
C THR A 350 -10.29 -2.29 -23.14
N SER A 351 -11.50 -1.73 -23.20
CA SER A 351 -12.51 -1.93 -22.16
C SER A 351 -12.98 -3.38 -22.11
N VAL A 352 -13.36 -3.97 -23.24
CA VAL A 352 -13.80 -5.38 -23.32
C VAL A 352 -12.67 -6.34 -22.96
N GLY A 353 -11.43 -6.04 -23.34
CA GLY A 353 -10.25 -6.83 -22.97
C GLY A 353 -9.97 -6.88 -21.47
N LEU A 354 -10.43 -5.87 -20.71
CA LEU A 354 -10.31 -5.81 -19.25
C LEU A 354 -11.50 -6.45 -18.51
N PHE A 355 -12.65 -6.67 -19.16
CA PHE A 355 -13.82 -7.28 -18.51
C PHE A 355 -13.55 -8.67 -17.92
N PRO A 356 -12.79 -9.57 -18.55
CA PRO A 356 -12.48 -10.86 -17.93
C PRO A 356 -11.80 -10.71 -16.55
N ILE A 357 -10.90 -9.72 -16.40
CA ILE A 357 -10.23 -9.44 -15.11
C ILE A 357 -11.22 -8.84 -14.12
N ILE A 358 -12.12 -7.95 -14.57
CA ILE A 358 -13.10 -7.30 -13.71
C ILE A 358 -14.10 -8.32 -13.14
N LEU A 359 -14.46 -9.33 -13.91
CA LEU A 359 -15.40 -10.38 -13.55
C LEU A 359 -14.73 -11.57 -12.84
N GLU A 360 -13.40 -11.58 -12.77
CA GLU A 360 -12.65 -12.67 -12.15
C GLU A 360 -12.86 -12.71 -10.62
N LYS A 361 -13.08 -13.91 -10.09
CA LYS A 361 -13.35 -14.14 -8.66
C LYS A 361 -12.15 -14.67 -7.89
N SER A 362 -11.07 -15.04 -8.57
CA SER A 362 -9.86 -15.56 -7.92
C SER A 362 -9.24 -14.53 -6.98
N VAL A 363 -8.75 -15.00 -5.83
CA VAL A 363 -8.10 -14.15 -4.80
C VAL A 363 -6.92 -13.36 -5.37
N GLN A 364 -6.22 -13.93 -6.36
CA GLN A 364 -5.08 -13.28 -7.00
C GLN A 364 -5.50 -12.12 -7.90
N ALA A 365 -6.63 -12.26 -8.61
CA ALA A 365 -7.15 -11.21 -9.48
C ALA A 365 -7.79 -10.06 -8.71
N GLN A 366 -8.36 -10.31 -7.51
CA GLN A 366 -9.01 -9.28 -6.68
C GLN A 366 -8.14 -8.04 -6.46
N PHE A 367 -6.84 -8.22 -6.42
CA PHE A 367 -5.86 -7.16 -6.30
C PHE A 367 -5.76 -6.26 -7.55
N LEU A 368 -5.96 -6.82 -8.76
CA LEU A 368 -5.86 -6.08 -10.03
C LEU A 368 -7.20 -5.48 -10.50
N ILE A 369 -8.33 -5.96 -9.97
CA ILE A 369 -9.67 -5.53 -10.35
C ILE A 369 -9.85 -4.01 -10.24
N PRO A 370 -9.46 -3.31 -9.14
CA PRO A 370 -9.62 -1.87 -9.04
C PRO A 370 -8.87 -1.09 -10.13
N MET A 371 -7.69 -1.57 -10.54
CA MET A 371 -6.93 -1.00 -11.66
C MET A 371 -7.67 -1.19 -12.98
N ALA A 372 -8.18 -2.40 -13.24
CA ALA A 372 -8.93 -2.73 -14.45
C ALA A 372 -10.23 -1.92 -14.56
N ILE A 373 -10.96 -1.74 -13.45
CA ILE A 373 -12.17 -0.90 -13.40
C ILE A 373 -11.81 0.55 -13.75
N SER A 374 -10.77 1.12 -13.12
CA SER A 374 -10.35 2.50 -13.39
C SER A 374 -10.04 2.71 -14.87
N LEU A 375 -9.30 1.78 -15.47
CA LEU A 375 -8.89 1.90 -16.87
C LEU A 375 -10.08 1.67 -17.82
N ALA A 376 -10.85 0.59 -17.64
CA ALA A 376 -11.94 0.23 -18.56
C ALA A 376 -13.04 1.28 -18.58
N TYR A 377 -13.56 1.66 -17.42
CA TYR A 377 -14.63 2.66 -17.34
C TYR A 377 -14.12 4.08 -17.63
N GLY A 378 -12.90 4.40 -17.21
CA GLY A 378 -12.26 5.67 -17.51
C GLY A 378 -12.07 5.90 -19.00
N VAL A 379 -11.57 4.89 -19.73
CA VAL A 379 -11.42 4.95 -21.19
C VAL A 379 -12.78 5.03 -21.88
N ALA A 380 -13.76 4.21 -21.47
CA ALA A 380 -15.09 4.19 -22.08
C ALA A 380 -15.79 5.56 -21.98
N ILE A 381 -15.83 6.14 -20.78
CA ILE A 381 -16.46 7.46 -20.55
C ILE A 381 -15.58 8.58 -21.14
N GLY A 382 -14.26 8.50 -20.99
CA GLY A 382 -13.33 9.47 -21.58
C GLY A 382 -13.46 9.57 -23.09
N THR A 383 -13.69 8.45 -23.78
CA THR A 383 -13.93 8.44 -25.22
C THR A 383 -15.21 9.19 -25.61
N VAL A 384 -16.28 9.03 -24.83
CA VAL A 384 -17.52 9.81 -25.07
C VAL A 384 -17.23 11.32 -24.94
N PHE A 385 -16.44 11.72 -23.94
CA PHE A 385 -16.05 13.10 -23.78
C PHE A 385 -15.14 13.59 -24.92
N ILE A 386 -14.19 12.78 -25.39
CA ILE A 386 -13.33 13.15 -26.53
C ILE A 386 -14.15 13.31 -27.82
N LEU A 387 -15.15 12.49 -28.05
CA LEU A 387 -15.94 12.55 -29.28
C LEU A 387 -16.98 13.67 -29.26
N ILE A 388 -17.52 14.06 -28.09
CA ILE A 388 -18.59 15.03 -27.96
C ILE A 388 -18.09 16.38 -27.42
N PHE A 389 -17.43 16.37 -26.27
CA PHE A 389 -17.01 17.59 -25.58
C PHE A 389 -15.76 18.23 -26.17
N PHE A 390 -14.80 17.41 -26.63
CA PHE A 390 -13.56 17.94 -27.16
C PHE A 390 -13.75 18.80 -28.42
N PRO A 391 -14.57 18.42 -29.42
CA PRO A 391 -14.98 19.30 -30.51
C PRO A 391 -15.61 20.61 -30.06
N VAL A 392 -16.50 20.54 -29.07
CA VAL A 392 -17.16 21.73 -28.51
C VAL A 392 -16.15 22.66 -27.84
N LEU A 393 -15.20 22.12 -27.09
CA LEU A 393 -14.13 22.91 -26.46
C LEU A 393 -13.19 23.55 -27.48
N ILE A 394 -12.90 22.88 -28.59
CA ILE A 394 -12.12 23.46 -29.71
C ILE A 394 -12.88 24.66 -30.28
N MET A 395 -14.19 24.53 -30.55
CA MET A 395 -15.01 25.63 -31.06
C MET A 395 -15.11 26.80 -30.07
N LEU A 396 -15.34 26.50 -28.79
CA LEU A 396 -15.38 27.50 -27.72
C LEU A 396 -14.06 28.29 -27.64
N LEU A 397 -12.93 27.59 -27.69
CA LEU A 397 -11.61 28.21 -27.70
C LEU A 397 -11.41 29.10 -28.92
N ASN A 398 -11.86 28.66 -30.10
CA ASN A 398 -11.82 29.47 -31.34
C ASN A 398 -12.67 30.74 -31.17
N ASP A 399 -13.91 30.61 -30.66
CA ASP A 399 -14.79 31.79 -30.44
C ASP A 399 -14.18 32.79 -29.44
N VAL A 400 -13.57 32.28 -28.35
CA VAL A 400 -12.83 33.11 -27.38
C VAL A 400 -11.66 33.84 -28.05
N ARG A 401 -10.89 33.15 -28.90
CA ARG A 401 -9.76 33.77 -29.65
C ARG A 401 -10.25 34.85 -30.61
N VAL A 402 -11.34 34.59 -31.34
CA VAL A 402 -11.97 35.57 -32.24
C VAL A 402 -12.42 36.82 -31.46
N TYR A 403 -13.09 36.61 -30.32
CA TYR A 403 -13.55 37.67 -29.44
C TYR A 403 -12.40 38.52 -28.88
N LEU A 404 -11.36 37.89 -28.34
CA LEU A 404 -10.19 38.58 -27.82
C LEU A 404 -9.45 39.37 -28.90
N LYS A 405 -9.29 38.80 -30.12
CA LYS A 405 -8.64 39.49 -31.23
C LYS A 405 -9.48 40.67 -31.71
N HIS A 406 -10.81 40.55 -31.72
CA HIS A 406 -11.73 41.64 -32.03
C HIS A 406 -11.59 42.80 -31.04
N LEU A 407 -11.51 42.51 -29.74
CA LEU A 407 -11.29 43.52 -28.71
C LEU A 407 -9.97 44.30 -28.89
N TRP A 408 -8.91 43.62 -29.37
CA TRP A 408 -7.59 44.24 -29.55
C TRP A 408 -7.45 45.00 -30.85
N THR A 409 -8.09 44.54 -31.93
CA THR A 409 -7.89 45.09 -33.28
C THR A 409 -9.07 45.94 -33.77
N GLY A 410 -10.22 45.90 -33.08
CA GLY A 410 -11.46 46.55 -33.51
C GLY A 410 -12.11 45.89 -34.75
N ILE A 411 -11.46 44.94 -35.39
CA ILE A 411 -11.92 44.26 -36.58
C ILE A 411 -12.22 42.80 -36.24
N ARG A 412 -13.39 42.28 -36.63
CA ARG A 412 -13.73 40.87 -36.38
C ARG A 412 -12.98 39.99 -37.38
N PRO A 413 -12.01 39.16 -36.92
CA PRO A 413 -11.26 38.27 -37.80
C PRO A 413 -12.15 37.10 -38.23
N GLU A 414 -11.77 36.44 -39.33
CA GLU A 414 -12.32 35.13 -39.67
C GLU A 414 -11.87 34.09 -38.65
N ARG A 415 -12.70 33.04 -38.46
CA ARG A 415 -12.44 31.95 -37.48
C ARG A 415 -11.13 31.21 -37.74
N GLU A 416 -10.77 31.09 -39.00
CA GLU A 416 -9.54 30.42 -39.47
C GLU A 416 -8.29 31.24 -39.14
N ASP A 417 -8.37 32.57 -39.18
CA ASP A 417 -7.24 33.49 -38.97
C ASP A 417 -6.73 33.57 -37.52
N VAL A 418 -7.46 32.97 -36.60
CA VAL A 418 -7.05 32.87 -35.19
C VAL A 418 -6.49 31.49 -34.83
N GLU A 419 -6.55 30.54 -35.75
CA GLU A 419 -6.04 29.19 -35.51
C GLU A 419 -4.52 29.11 -35.66
N VAL A 420 -3.89 28.45 -34.67
CA VAL A 420 -2.42 28.36 -34.57
C VAL A 420 -1.80 27.69 -35.79
N ALA A 421 -2.41 26.63 -36.31
CA ALA A 421 -1.93 25.95 -37.51
C ALA A 421 -1.85 26.90 -38.70
N ILE A 422 -2.88 27.72 -38.95
CA ILE A 422 -2.94 28.68 -40.06
C ILE A 422 -1.95 29.85 -39.82
N ILE A 423 -1.87 30.35 -38.61
CA ILE A 423 -0.91 31.43 -38.25
C ILE A 423 0.54 30.97 -38.51
N LEU A 424 0.87 29.75 -38.12
CA LEU A 424 2.21 29.19 -38.35
C LEU A 424 2.51 28.95 -39.83
N GLN A 425 1.53 28.49 -40.61
CA GLN A 425 1.66 28.33 -42.04
C GLN A 425 1.91 29.67 -42.72
N LYS A 426 1.10 30.72 -42.43
CA LYS A 426 1.30 32.06 -42.96
C LYS A 426 2.67 32.64 -42.63
N ARG A 427 3.16 32.41 -41.40
CA ARG A 427 4.51 32.84 -40.98
C ARG A 427 5.62 32.14 -41.76
N ARG A 428 5.48 30.82 -42.02
CA ARG A 428 6.46 30.06 -42.79
C ARG A 428 6.50 30.53 -44.26
N MET A 429 5.36 30.71 -44.89
CA MET A 429 5.30 31.23 -46.26
C MET A 429 5.94 32.59 -46.41
N LYS A 430 5.65 33.52 -45.47
CA LYS A 430 6.27 34.83 -45.43
C LYS A 430 7.79 34.77 -45.24
N TYR A 431 8.28 33.87 -44.40
CA TYR A 431 9.71 33.68 -44.21
C TYR A 431 10.40 33.14 -45.45
N GLU A 432 9.78 32.19 -46.13
CA GLU A 432 10.31 31.63 -47.41
C GLU A 432 10.30 32.63 -48.53
N GLN A 433 9.26 33.47 -48.64
CA GLN A 433 9.21 34.57 -49.61
C GLN A 433 10.34 35.58 -49.37
N ASN A 434 10.54 36.02 -48.13
CA ASN A 434 11.61 36.94 -47.77
C ASN A 434 13.00 36.33 -48.04
N ARG A 435 13.20 35.04 -47.73
CA ARG A 435 14.45 34.35 -48.00
C ARG A 435 14.76 34.24 -49.48
N ASN A 436 13.74 33.97 -50.29
CA ASN A 436 13.89 33.88 -51.76
C ASN A 436 14.17 35.24 -52.37
N ALA A 437 13.52 36.34 -51.88
CA ALA A 437 13.80 37.69 -52.30
C ALA A 437 15.25 38.10 -52.01
N LEU A 438 15.76 37.80 -50.81
CA LEU A 438 17.17 38.04 -50.44
C LEU A 438 18.17 37.26 -51.31
N ILE A 439 17.83 36.02 -51.67
CA ILE A 439 18.69 35.20 -52.55
C ILE A 439 18.72 35.78 -53.97
N THR A 440 17.64 36.38 -54.41
CA THR A 440 17.57 37.03 -55.75
C THR A 440 18.38 38.34 -55.75
N GLU A 441 18.25 39.17 -54.73
CA GLU A 441 19.08 40.40 -54.56
C GLU A 441 20.56 40.15 -54.45
N VAL A 442 21.00 38.99 -53.89
CA VAL A 442 22.45 38.63 -53.79
C VAL A 442 22.99 38.06 -55.10
N LYS A 443 22.11 37.67 -56.07
CA LYS A 443 22.52 37.12 -57.37
C LYS A 443 22.55 38.19 -58.48
N GLU A 444 21.95 39.36 -58.26
CA GLU A 444 22.11 40.55 -59.08
C GLU A 444 23.32 41.40 -58.59
#